data_2b0234a6679cd4c3704b0c3287b34ccd
#
_entry.id   2b0234a6679cd4c3704b0c3287b34ccd
#
_cell.length_a   1.000
_cell.length_b   1.000
_cell.length_c   1.000
_cell.angle_alpha   90.00
_cell.angle_beta   90.00
_cell.angle_gamma   90.00
#
_symmetry.space_group_name_H-M   'P 1'
#
loop_
_entity.id
_entity.type
_entity.pdbx_description
1 polymer ?
#
loop_
_entity_poly.entity_id
_entity_poly.type
_entity_poly.pdbx_seq_one_letter_code
_entity_poly.pdbx_strand_id
1 'polypeptide(L)'
;TIAASAVSVGWSNYFVPLIAHSFDIHIPLYLSKGYFAGGFINVPAMFIAALVTTLLALGTRESATVNAVLVCIKVAALVLFCALALPVIKTDNFEPFAPLGWLGIGGAAASIFFAYVGFDAVSTAAEETRNPQRNMPIGLIGSLVICTIFYLLVAGGAIGSIGAQPVLDAAGHGIDPGGPDMMKACVDQAKLSTLVCSDEPLAHVLREIGWPKTSRLIGLAAFLALPSVILMMMFGQTRVFFSMARDRLLPDVLTKIHPRFHTPHVVTLITGTVVMCAAAFFPVGNLADTSNGGTLAAFFSVAMGVMILRRTQRDRKRPFRTPAIWLVGPLALVGCLALFLLLSFFAKMVFFGWAALGLVFYAVYGRKRSTLHPEYVEPLDSK
;
A
#
# COMPACT_ATOMS: atom_id res chain seq x y z
N THR A 1 -4.94 -4.38 -5.80
CA THR A 1 -5.97 -3.42 -6.22
C THR A 1 -6.15 -2.36 -5.17
N ILE A 2 -6.55 -2.74 -3.95
CA ILE A 2 -6.87 -1.79 -2.86
C ILE A 2 -5.66 -0.96 -2.45
N ALA A 3 -4.45 -1.54 -2.42
CA ALA A 3 -3.23 -0.78 -2.15
C ALA A 3 -2.99 0.34 -3.19
N ALA A 4 -3.22 0.07 -4.48
CA ALA A 4 -3.12 1.09 -5.52
C ALA A 4 -4.15 2.21 -5.32
N SER A 5 -5.38 1.87 -4.87
CA SER A 5 -6.40 2.88 -4.51
C SER A 5 -5.95 3.77 -3.36
N ALA A 6 -5.35 3.18 -2.30
CA ALA A 6 -4.82 3.94 -1.17
C ALA A 6 -3.73 4.92 -1.61
N VAL A 7 -2.81 4.49 -2.48
CA VAL A 7 -1.75 5.38 -3.01
C VAL A 7 -2.35 6.46 -3.92
N SER A 8 -3.42 6.17 -4.67
CA SER A 8 -4.11 7.16 -5.49
C SER A 8 -4.77 8.26 -4.65
N VAL A 9 -5.38 7.90 -3.51
CA VAL A 9 -5.91 8.86 -2.53
C VAL A 9 -4.77 9.65 -1.88
N GLY A 10 -3.67 8.98 -1.51
CA GLY A 10 -2.47 9.63 -1.01
C GLY A 10 -1.89 10.65 -2.00
N TRP A 11 -1.87 10.33 -3.29
CA TRP A 11 -1.46 11.27 -4.33
C TRP A 11 -2.40 12.50 -4.39
N SER A 12 -3.71 12.29 -4.34
CA SER A 12 -4.69 13.37 -4.29
C SER A 12 -4.47 14.30 -3.10
N ASN A 13 -4.12 13.74 -1.94
CA ASN A 13 -3.85 14.49 -0.72
C ASN A 13 -2.62 15.43 -0.84
N TYR A 14 -1.63 15.09 -1.66
CA TYR A 14 -0.52 15.99 -1.97
C TYR A 14 -0.81 16.93 -3.15
N PHE A 15 -1.57 16.45 -4.14
CA PHE A 15 -1.89 17.20 -5.35
C PHE A 15 -2.78 18.42 -5.07
N VAL A 16 -3.84 18.25 -4.26
CA VAL A 16 -4.81 19.31 -3.98
C VAL A 16 -4.16 20.50 -3.27
N PRO A 17 -3.41 20.32 -2.16
CA PRO A 17 -2.69 21.43 -1.53
C PRO A 17 -1.59 22.01 -2.41
N LEU A 18 -0.89 21.19 -3.21
CA LEU A 18 0.17 21.67 -4.10
C LEU A 18 -0.37 22.66 -5.12
N ILE A 19 -1.53 22.38 -5.72
CA ILE A 19 -2.20 23.30 -6.66
C ILE A 19 -2.70 24.55 -5.92
N ALA A 20 -3.31 24.41 -4.76
CA ALA A 20 -3.80 25.53 -3.97
C ALA A 20 -2.66 26.50 -3.62
N HIS A 21 -1.51 25.96 -3.17
CA HIS A 21 -0.37 26.80 -2.79
C HIS A 21 0.46 27.35 -3.96
N SER A 22 0.37 26.73 -5.16
CA SER A 22 1.17 27.13 -6.32
C SER A 22 0.43 28.03 -7.28
N PHE A 23 -0.87 27.81 -7.46
CA PHE A 23 -1.69 28.47 -8.48
C PHE A 23 -2.92 29.18 -7.91
N ASP A 24 -3.10 29.15 -6.57
CA ASP A 24 -4.28 29.71 -5.88
C ASP A 24 -5.63 29.10 -6.37
N ILE A 25 -5.57 27.85 -6.84
CA ILE A 25 -6.73 27.09 -7.29
C ILE A 25 -7.22 26.19 -6.15
N HIS A 26 -8.38 26.51 -5.59
CA HIS A 26 -9.00 25.75 -4.52
C HIS A 26 -10.01 24.74 -5.08
N ILE A 27 -9.67 23.45 -5.02
CA ILE A 27 -10.60 22.38 -5.36
C ILE A 27 -11.58 22.21 -4.19
N PRO A 28 -12.90 22.30 -4.43
CA PRO A 28 -13.89 22.16 -3.36
C PRO A 28 -13.80 20.79 -2.66
N LEU A 29 -14.06 20.77 -1.36
CA LEU A 29 -13.94 19.59 -0.51
C LEU A 29 -14.77 18.39 -1.04
N TYR A 30 -15.97 18.67 -1.56
CA TYR A 30 -16.85 17.62 -2.11
C TYR A 30 -16.30 16.93 -3.36
N LEU A 31 -15.29 17.51 -4.06
CA LEU A 31 -14.60 16.91 -5.20
C LEU A 31 -13.19 16.39 -4.86
N SER A 32 -12.64 16.73 -3.70
CA SER A 32 -11.29 16.35 -3.28
C SER A 32 -11.26 15.24 -2.24
N LYS A 33 -12.39 14.92 -1.62
CA LYS A 33 -12.54 13.87 -0.61
C LYS A 33 -13.66 12.91 -1.00
N GLY A 34 -13.47 11.61 -0.71
CA GLY A 34 -14.49 10.59 -0.92
C GLY A 34 -15.64 10.69 0.09
N TYR A 35 -16.74 9.99 -0.19
CA TYR A 35 -17.94 9.98 0.64
C TYR A 35 -17.65 9.59 2.11
N PHE A 36 -16.88 8.54 2.31
CA PHE A 36 -16.52 8.07 3.65
C PHE A 36 -15.44 8.93 4.35
N ALA A 37 -14.88 9.92 3.64
CA ALA A 37 -13.96 10.92 4.18
C ALA A 37 -14.63 12.30 4.34
N GLY A 38 -15.98 12.38 4.28
CA GLY A 38 -16.76 13.59 4.48
C GLY A 38 -16.87 14.51 3.25
N GLY A 39 -16.43 14.09 2.07
CA GLY A 39 -16.71 14.71 0.78
C GLY A 39 -17.84 14.01 0.04
N PHE A 40 -17.85 14.09 -1.27
CA PHE A 40 -18.75 13.34 -2.12
C PHE A 40 -17.97 12.35 -3.01
N ILE A 41 -16.97 12.83 -3.72
CA ILE A 41 -16.15 12.02 -4.61
C ILE A 41 -14.72 12.59 -4.70
N ASN A 42 -13.71 11.74 -4.71
CA ASN A 42 -12.32 12.15 -4.88
C ASN A 42 -11.93 12.10 -6.37
N VAL A 43 -12.21 13.20 -7.09
CA VAL A 43 -11.93 13.30 -8.53
C VAL A 43 -10.44 13.23 -8.86
N PRO A 44 -9.52 13.92 -8.13
CA PRO A 44 -8.09 13.81 -8.38
C PRO A 44 -7.56 12.37 -8.23
N ALA A 45 -8.02 11.63 -7.21
CA ALA A 45 -7.63 10.24 -7.01
C ALA A 45 -8.15 9.33 -8.15
N MET A 46 -9.37 9.56 -8.63
CA MET A 46 -9.89 8.87 -9.80
C MET A 46 -9.09 9.19 -11.06
N PHE A 47 -8.74 10.46 -11.26
CA PHE A 47 -7.98 10.90 -12.42
C PHE A 47 -6.62 10.20 -12.52
N ILE A 48 -5.84 10.18 -11.43
CA ILE A 48 -4.53 9.52 -11.46
C ILE A 48 -4.66 8.00 -11.65
N ALA A 49 -5.66 7.37 -11.04
CA ALA A 49 -5.94 5.95 -11.22
C ALA A 49 -6.33 5.63 -12.68
N ALA A 50 -7.16 6.47 -13.31
CA ALA A 50 -7.54 6.35 -14.72
C ALA A 50 -6.34 6.54 -15.65
N LEU A 51 -5.50 7.56 -15.39
CA LEU A 51 -4.29 7.82 -16.14
C LEU A 51 -3.34 6.62 -16.11
N VAL A 52 -3.04 6.11 -14.92
CA VAL A 52 -2.15 4.95 -14.75
C VAL A 52 -2.76 3.70 -15.38
N THR A 53 -4.07 3.48 -15.25
CA THR A 53 -4.77 2.36 -15.90
C THR A 53 -4.61 2.43 -17.42
N THR A 54 -4.78 3.61 -18.00
CA THR A 54 -4.62 3.85 -19.45
C THR A 54 -3.19 3.58 -19.89
N LEU A 55 -2.20 4.11 -19.17
CA LEU A 55 -0.78 3.88 -19.45
C LEU A 55 -0.44 2.39 -19.41
N LEU A 56 -0.94 1.67 -18.40
CA LEU A 56 -0.72 0.24 -18.26
C LEU A 56 -1.41 -0.57 -19.38
N ALA A 57 -2.62 -0.18 -19.79
CA ALA A 57 -3.34 -0.81 -20.91
C ALA A 57 -2.65 -0.60 -22.24
N LEU A 58 -2.05 0.58 -22.48
CA LEU A 58 -1.26 0.89 -23.66
C LEU A 58 0.11 0.20 -23.70
N GLY A 59 0.52 -0.42 -22.57
CA GLY A 59 1.77 -1.20 -22.53
C GLY A 59 3.02 -0.34 -22.49
N THR A 60 2.97 0.80 -21.84
CA THR A 60 4.15 1.63 -21.64
C THR A 60 5.19 0.84 -20.82
N ARG A 61 6.32 0.58 -21.45
CA ARG A 61 7.49 0.02 -20.72
C ARG A 61 8.15 1.17 -19.98
N GLU A 62 8.02 1.21 -18.67
CA GLU A 62 8.86 2.11 -17.89
C GLU A 62 10.32 1.73 -18.12
N SER A 63 11.11 2.71 -18.55
CA SER A 63 12.55 2.53 -18.61
C SER A 63 13.09 2.35 -17.18
N ALA A 64 13.95 1.35 -16.98
CA ALA A 64 14.64 1.16 -15.71
C ALA A 64 15.35 2.45 -15.24
N THR A 65 15.83 3.26 -16.20
CA THR A 65 16.45 4.56 -15.94
C THR A 65 15.44 5.58 -15.38
N VAL A 66 14.23 5.67 -15.94
CA VAL A 66 13.18 6.57 -15.43
C VAL A 66 12.80 6.18 -14.00
N ASN A 67 12.60 4.89 -13.76
CA ASN A 67 12.30 4.42 -12.41
C ASN A 67 13.44 4.70 -11.41
N ALA A 68 14.69 4.49 -11.82
CA ALA A 68 15.86 4.83 -10.99
C ALA A 68 15.90 6.33 -10.65
N VAL A 69 15.66 7.22 -11.61
CA VAL A 69 15.58 8.66 -11.38
C VAL A 69 14.47 9.02 -10.40
N LEU A 70 13.28 8.44 -10.56
CA LEU A 70 12.16 8.65 -9.62
C LEU A 70 12.49 8.16 -8.21
N VAL A 71 13.17 7.03 -8.07
CA VAL A 71 13.64 6.54 -6.77
C VAL A 71 14.68 7.50 -6.15
N CYS A 72 15.62 8.00 -6.94
CA CYS A 72 16.58 9.00 -6.46
C CYS A 72 15.90 10.28 -5.96
N ILE A 73 14.87 10.76 -6.68
CA ILE A 73 14.07 11.92 -6.25
C ILE A 73 13.38 11.65 -4.91
N LYS A 74 12.76 10.46 -4.75
CA LYS A 74 12.10 10.06 -3.49
C LYS A 74 13.09 10.05 -2.32
N VAL A 75 14.21 9.37 -2.50
CA VAL A 75 15.23 9.26 -1.45
C VAL A 75 15.82 10.62 -1.11
N ALA A 76 16.13 11.46 -2.12
CA ALA A 76 16.62 12.81 -1.90
C ALA A 76 15.62 13.68 -1.13
N ALA A 77 14.32 13.58 -1.44
CA ALA A 77 13.26 14.29 -0.73
C ALA A 77 13.18 13.85 0.75
N LEU A 78 13.27 12.53 1.03
CA LEU A 78 13.26 12.01 2.40
C LEU A 78 14.52 12.42 3.18
N VAL A 79 15.70 12.37 2.56
CA VAL A 79 16.96 12.84 3.17
C VAL A 79 16.87 14.33 3.48
N LEU A 80 16.37 15.14 2.55
CA LEU A 80 16.18 16.58 2.76
C LEU A 80 15.21 16.85 3.91
N PHE A 81 14.08 16.11 3.98
CA PHE A 81 13.14 16.20 5.08
C PHE A 81 13.82 15.89 6.43
N CYS A 82 14.53 14.76 6.51
CA CYS A 82 15.24 14.37 7.73
C CYS A 82 16.30 15.40 8.13
N ALA A 83 17.07 15.92 7.17
CA ALA A 83 18.10 16.93 7.44
C ALA A 83 17.55 18.22 8.05
N LEU A 84 16.31 18.58 7.73
CA LEU A 84 15.66 19.80 8.24
C LEU A 84 14.82 19.55 9.50
N ALA A 85 14.18 18.39 9.63
CA ALA A 85 13.29 18.09 10.74
C ALA A 85 14.02 17.55 11.99
N LEU A 86 15.06 16.71 11.82
CA LEU A 86 15.77 16.12 12.95
C LEU A 86 16.50 17.14 13.86
N PRO A 87 17.13 18.23 13.36
CA PRO A 87 17.79 19.21 14.22
C PRO A 87 16.86 20.02 15.11
N VAL A 88 15.57 20.08 14.80
CA VAL A 88 14.56 20.87 15.53
C VAL A 88 13.66 20.01 16.43
N ILE A 89 14.05 18.78 16.68
CA ILE A 89 13.33 17.86 17.57
C ILE A 89 13.30 18.41 18.99
N LYS A 90 12.11 18.37 19.59
CA LYS A 90 11.87 18.66 21.00
C LYS A 90 11.42 17.36 21.69
N THR A 91 12.08 16.99 22.78
CA THR A 91 11.78 15.76 23.52
C THR A 91 10.37 15.75 24.10
N ASP A 92 9.88 16.93 24.50
CA ASP A 92 8.53 17.12 25.06
C ASP A 92 7.41 16.70 24.08
N ASN A 93 7.67 16.74 22.77
CA ASN A 93 6.73 16.30 21.75
C ASN A 93 6.47 14.78 21.75
N PHE A 94 7.31 14.00 22.42
CA PHE A 94 7.12 12.55 22.60
C PHE A 94 6.37 12.20 23.90
N GLU A 95 5.99 13.17 24.71
CA GLU A 95 5.25 12.93 25.94
C GLU A 95 3.77 13.36 25.81
N PRO A 96 2.80 12.47 26.15
CA PRO A 96 2.98 11.07 26.52
C PRO A 96 3.32 10.16 25.33
N PHE A 97 4.29 9.24 25.50
CA PHE A 97 4.75 8.36 24.41
C PHE A 97 3.66 7.41 23.89
N ALA A 98 2.77 6.95 24.76
CA ALA A 98 1.71 6.00 24.41
C ALA A 98 0.36 6.46 24.99
N PRO A 99 -0.24 7.54 24.47
CA PRO A 99 -1.48 8.11 25.02
C PRO A 99 -2.67 7.14 24.98
N LEU A 100 -2.71 6.23 24.01
CA LEU A 100 -3.73 5.18 23.87
C LEU A 100 -3.26 3.81 24.39
N GLY A 101 -2.13 3.75 25.13
CA GLY A 101 -1.57 2.54 25.70
C GLY A 101 -1.10 1.51 24.66
N TRP A 102 -0.89 0.28 25.10
CA TRP A 102 -0.37 -0.80 24.26
C TRP A 102 -1.28 -1.21 23.10
N LEU A 103 -2.60 -1.08 23.27
CA LEU A 103 -3.57 -1.35 22.19
C LEU A 103 -3.47 -0.30 21.08
N GLY A 104 -3.22 0.97 21.44
CA GLY A 104 -2.97 2.03 20.47
C GLY A 104 -1.69 1.79 19.66
N ILE A 105 -0.60 1.38 20.33
CA ILE A 105 0.66 1.01 19.64
C ILE A 105 0.43 -0.17 18.71
N GLY A 106 -0.29 -1.19 19.14
CA GLY A 106 -0.59 -2.38 18.34
C GLY A 106 -1.45 -2.05 17.12
N GLY A 107 -2.50 -1.23 17.29
CA GLY A 107 -3.33 -0.76 16.19
C GLY A 107 -2.54 0.07 15.18
N ALA A 108 -1.70 0.99 15.66
CA ALA A 108 -0.79 1.75 14.80
C ALA A 108 0.18 0.84 14.04
N ALA A 109 0.76 -0.18 14.69
CA ALA A 109 1.64 -1.15 14.03
C ALA A 109 0.90 -1.94 12.94
N ALA A 110 -0.37 -2.29 13.16
CA ALA A 110 -1.18 -2.98 12.18
C ALA A 110 -1.48 -2.10 10.96
N SER A 111 -1.83 -0.82 11.15
CA SER A 111 -2.09 0.13 10.06
C SER A 111 -0.81 0.51 9.31
N ILE A 112 0.28 0.78 10.03
CA ILE A 112 1.56 1.20 9.42
C ILE A 112 2.24 0.07 8.63
N PHE A 113 1.80 -1.18 8.83
CA PHE A 113 2.26 -2.32 8.02
C PHE A 113 2.05 -2.08 6.52
N PHE A 114 1.06 -1.25 6.15
CA PHE A 114 0.84 -0.79 4.77
C PHE A 114 2.09 -0.16 4.14
N ALA A 115 2.92 0.52 4.92
CA ALA A 115 4.15 1.14 4.43
C ALA A 115 5.18 0.13 3.90
N TYR A 116 5.07 -1.13 4.29
CA TYR A 116 5.92 -2.22 3.80
C TYR A 116 5.31 -2.99 2.63
N VAL A 117 4.04 -2.75 2.27
CA VAL A 117 3.38 -3.42 1.14
C VAL A 117 4.08 -3.05 -0.16
N GLY A 118 4.41 -4.07 -0.96
CA GLY A 118 5.08 -3.90 -2.26
C GLY A 118 6.41 -4.66 -2.37
N PHE A 119 7.07 -5.03 -1.26
CA PHE A 119 8.25 -5.88 -1.35
C PHE A 119 7.93 -7.28 -1.91
N ASP A 120 6.73 -7.75 -1.71
CA ASP A 120 6.17 -8.98 -2.28
C ASP A 120 6.04 -8.91 -3.80
N ALA A 121 5.72 -7.72 -4.36
CA ALA A 121 5.67 -7.51 -5.80
C ALA A 121 7.04 -7.75 -6.47
N VAL A 122 8.15 -7.48 -5.77
CA VAL A 122 9.50 -7.79 -6.26
C VAL A 122 9.66 -9.29 -6.52
N SER A 123 9.02 -10.14 -5.72
CA SER A 123 9.09 -11.60 -5.89
C SER A 123 8.52 -12.06 -7.24
N THR A 124 7.56 -11.32 -7.82
CA THR A 124 6.99 -11.63 -9.14
C THR A 124 7.97 -11.40 -10.29
N ALA A 125 9.03 -10.61 -10.08
CA ALA A 125 10.10 -10.35 -11.03
C ALA A 125 11.29 -11.32 -10.89
N ALA A 126 11.16 -12.37 -10.07
CA ALA A 126 12.24 -13.33 -9.82
C ALA A 126 12.71 -14.05 -11.11
N GLU A 127 11.79 -14.34 -12.04
CA GLU A 127 12.08 -14.98 -13.31
C GLU A 127 12.92 -14.11 -14.26
N GLU A 128 12.81 -12.78 -14.12
CA GLU A 128 13.54 -11.79 -14.94
C GLU A 128 14.87 -11.37 -14.30
N THR A 129 15.12 -11.80 -13.05
CA THR A 129 16.29 -11.38 -12.25
C THR A 129 17.52 -12.23 -12.57
N ARG A 130 18.68 -11.59 -12.78
CA ARG A 130 19.97 -12.31 -12.88
C ARG A 130 20.36 -12.90 -11.53
N ASN A 131 20.71 -14.19 -11.48
CA ASN A 131 21.05 -14.92 -10.25
C ASN A 131 20.01 -14.72 -9.13
N PRO A 132 18.72 -15.06 -9.35
CA PRO A 132 17.63 -14.73 -8.45
C PRO A 132 17.84 -15.30 -7.05
N GLN A 133 18.46 -16.45 -6.95
CA GLN A 133 18.71 -17.15 -5.68
C GLN A 133 19.58 -16.36 -4.70
N ARG A 134 20.45 -15.49 -5.19
CA ARG A 134 21.31 -14.61 -4.38
C ARG A 134 20.74 -13.18 -4.32
N ASN A 135 20.38 -12.65 -5.47
CA ASN A 135 20.03 -11.22 -5.58
C ASN A 135 18.65 -10.90 -4.97
N MET A 136 17.69 -11.83 -5.06
CA MET A 136 16.36 -11.61 -4.49
C MET A 136 16.37 -11.48 -2.95
N PRO A 137 16.98 -12.41 -2.17
CA PRO A 137 17.06 -12.25 -0.73
C PRO A 137 17.78 -10.96 -0.31
N ILE A 138 18.90 -10.62 -0.97
CA ILE A 138 19.67 -9.41 -0.67
C ILE A 138 18.82 -8.15 -0.96
N GLY A 139 18.17 -8.11 -2.12
CA GLY A 139 17.32 -7.00 -2.50
C GLY A 139 16.12 -6.80 -1.55
N LEU A 140 15.42 -7.88 -1.22
CA LEU A 140 14.25 -7.85 -0.33
C LEU A 140 14.63 -7.43 1.09
N ILE A 141 15.61 -8.10 1.70
CA ILE A 141 16.02 -7.79 3.08
C ILE A 141 16.67 -6.41 3.14
N GLY A 142 17.55 -6.09 2.19
CA GLY A 142 18.21 -4.79 2.14
C GLY A 142 17.23 -3.62 1.98
N SER A 143 16.24 -3.75 1.09
CA SER A 143 15.21 -2.72 0.92
C SER A 143 14.36 -2.54 2.18
N LEU A 144 13.96 -3.63 2.84
CA LEU A 144 13.19 -3.56 4.09
C LEU A 144 13.98 -2.84 5.20
N VAL A 145 15.26 -3.15 5.37
CA VAL A 145 16.12 -2.50 6.37
C VAL A 145 16.26 -1.01 6.09
N ILE A 146 16.58 -0.64 4.84
CA ILE A 146 16.73 0.77 4.45
C ILE A 146 15.41 1.52 4.64
N CYS A 147 14.28 0.96 4.19
CA CYS A 147 12.96 1.58 4.39
C CYS A 147 12.63 1.76 5.86
N THR A 148 12.92 0.76 6.72
CA THR A 148 12.67 0.86 8.17
C THR A 148 13.47 2.01 8.79
N ILE A 149 14.74 2.17 8.41
CA ILE A 149 15.57 3.29 8.88
C ILE A 149 14.94 4.63 8.47
N PHE A 150 14.54 4.78 7.21
CA PHE A 150 13.87 6.00 6.76
C PHE A 150 12.56 6.24 7.48
N TYR A 151 11.73 5.22 7.70
CA TYR A 151 10.46 5.36 8.40
C TYR A 151 10.65 5.85 9.84
N LEU A 152 11.64 5.29 10.55
CA LEU A 152 11.96 5.74 11.91
C LEU A 152 12.47 7.20 11.93
N LEU A 153 13.35 7.56 11.01
CA LEU A 153 13.89 8.92 10.93
C LEU A 153 12.82 9.94 10.55
N VAL A 154 11.98 9.61 9.57
CA VAL A 154 10.89 10.50 9.12
C VAL A 154 9.82 10.64 10.20
N ALA A 155 9.38 9.54 10.81
CA ALA A 155 8.39 9.57 11.89
C ALA A 155 8.94 10.33 13.11
N GLY A 156 10.18 10.02 13.51
CA GLY A 156 10.84 10.72 14.61
C GLY A 156 11.02 12.21 14.34
N GLY A 157 11.44 12.58 13.12
CA GLY A 157 11.55 13.98 12.70
C GLY A 157 10.21 14.71 12.67
N ALA A 158 9.16 14.07 12.13
CA ALA A 158 7.82 14.67 12.05
C ALA A 158 7.21 14.88 13.43
N ILE A 159 7.17 13.83 14.25
CA ILE A 159 6.58 13.88 15.60
C ILE A 159 7.42 14.77 16.50
N GLY A 160 8.74 14.60 16.48
CA GLY A 160 9.63 15.34 17.37
C GLY A 160 9.69 16.85 17.07
N SER A 161 9.44 17.28 15.83
CA SER A 161 9.50 18.70 15.47
C SER A 161 8.25 19.50 15.87
N ILE A 162 7.05 18.96 15.64
CA ILE A 162 5.79 19.70 15.86
C ILE A 162 4.79 18.97 16.79
N GLY A 163 5.08 17.72 17.17
CA GLY A 163 4.19 16.89 17.96
C GLY A 163 3.10 16.20 17.11
N ALA A 164 2.58 15.10 17.61
CA ALA A 164 1.44 14.40 17.02
C ALA A 164 0.67 13.65 18.12
N GLN A 165 -0.23 14.35 18.79
CA GLN A 165 -1.13 13.70 19.76
C GLN A 165 -2.38 13.22 19.03
N PRO A 166 -2.94 12.05 19.41
CA PRO A 166 -4.17 11.56 18.83
C PRO A 166 -5.34 12.49 19.13
N VAL A 167 -6.23 12.64 18.16
CA VAL A 167 -7.50 13.33 18.38
C VAL A 167 -8.43 12.37 19.11
N LEU A 168 -8.96 12.80 20.24
CA LEU A 168 -9.85 12.00 21.09
C LEU A 168 -11.30 12.44 20.91
N ASP A 169 -12.22 11.49 21.03
CA ASP A 169 -13.66 11.77 21.14
C ASP A 169 -14.01 12.29 22.56
N ALA A 170 -15.27 12.64 22.77
CA ALA A 170 -15.76 13.12 24.06
C ALA A 170 -15.65 12.06 25.18
N ALA A 171 -15.48 10.79 24.86
CA ALA A 171 -15.30 9.68 25.78
C ALA A 171 -13.83 9.35 26.04
N GLY A 172 -12.87 10.05 25.39
CA GLY A 172 -11.43 9.82 25.52
C GLY A 172 -10.89 8.68 24.66
N HIS A 173 -11.67 8.19 23.70
CA HIS A 173 -11.18 7.19 22.74
C HIS A 173 -10.56 7.90 21.52
N GLY A 174 -9.52 7.30 20.96
CA GLY A 174 -8.93 7.79 19.70
C GLY A 174 -9.92 7.69 18.54
N ILE A 175 -10.09 8.79 17.82
CA ILE A 175 -10.93 8.84 16.61
C ILE A 175 -10.19 8.17 15.47
N ASP A 176 -10.91 7.38 14.66
CA ASP A 176 -10.34 6.66 13.51
C ASP A 176 -9.78 7.65 12.46
N PRO A 177 -8.46 7.61 12.19
CA PRO A 177 -7.84 8.51 11.22
C PRO A 177 -8.43 8.32 9.82
N GLY A 178 -8.93 9.39 9.22
CA GLY A 178 -9.54 9.37 7.88
C GLY A 178 -11.04 9.13 7.86
N GLY A 179 -11.68 8.92 9.01
CA GLY A 179 -13.13 8.86 9.13
C GLY A 179 -13.80 10.26 9.11
N PRO A 180 -15.12 10.33 8.86
CA PRO A 180 -15.85 11.60 8.84
C PRO A 180 -15.84 12.33 10.20
N ASP A 181 -15.72 11.59 11.30
CA ASP A 181 -15.66 12.17 12.65
C ASP A 181 -14.31 12.82 12.91
N MET A 182 -13.22 12.29 12.34
CA MET A 182 -11.90 12.92 12.38
C MET A 182 -11.90 14.27 11.68
N MET A 183 -12.56 14.36 10.51
CA MET A 183 -12.66 15.62 9.80
C MET A 183 -13.45 16.68 10.59
N LYS A 184 -14.56 16.30 11.23
CA LYS A 184 -15.31 17.20 12.12
C LYS A 184 -14.45 17.65 13.29
N ALA A 185 -13.76 16.71 13.95
CA ALA A 185 -12.88 17.03 15.06
C ALA A 185 -11.72 17.97 14.64
N CYS A 186 -11.15 17.79 13.46
CA CYS A 186 -10.11 18.68 12.94
C CYS A 186 -10.62 20.08 12.57
N VAL A 187 -11.89 20.22 12.14
CA VAL A 187 -12.52 21.51 11.88
C VAL A 187 -12.86 22.23 13.18
N ASP A 188 -13.45 21.53 14.15
CA ASP A 188 -13.86 22.10 15.44
C ASP A 188 -12.65 22.49 16.31
N GLN A 189 -11.54 21.79 16.14
CA GLN A 189 -10.28 22.07 16.82
C GLN A 189 -9.32 22.93 15.96
N ALA A 190 -9.84 23.86 15.19
CA ALA A 190 -9.08 24.71 14.27
C ALA A 190 -7.89 25.49 14.89
N LYS A 191 -7.67 25.38 16.20
CA LYS A 191 -6.47 25.87 16.92
C LYS A 191 -5.34 24.87 17.04
N LEU A 192 -5.57 23.60 16.68
CA LEU A 192 -4.53 22.59 16.65
C LEU A 192 -4.03 22.45 15.21
N SER A 193 -2.93 23.10 14.88
CA SER A 193 -2.09 22.73 13.73
C SER A 193 -1.50 21.34 14.00
N THR A 194 -2.34 20.31 14.09
CA THR A 194 -1.88 18.98 14.41
C THR A 194 -1.48 18.30 13.11
N LEU A 195 -0.29 17.70 13.13
CA LEU A 195 0.21 16.80 12.09
C LEU A 195 -0.85 15.78 11.67
N VAL A 196 -1.66 15.34 12.63
CA VAL A 196 -2.73 14.35 12.46
C VAL A 196 -3.87 14.82 11.56
N CYS A 197 -4.16 16.14 11.55
CA CYS A 197 -5.20 16.72 10.69
C CYS A 197 -4.70 17.10 9.29
N SER A 198 -3.41 16.95 9.02
CA SER A 198 -2.84 17.35 7.73
C SER A 198 -2.99 16.26 6.68
N ASP A 199 -3.44 16.64 5.48
CA ASP A 199 -3.49 15.77 4.31
C ASP A 199 -2.11 15.50 3.71
N GLU A 200 -1.15 16.40 3.92
CA GLU A 200 0.22 16.34 3.43
C GLU A 200 1.24 16.45 4.57
N PRO A 201 1.36 15.43 5.44
CA PRO A 201 2.06 15.52 6.72
C PRO A 201 3.49 16.06 6.62
N LEU A 202 4.32 15.54 5.68
CA LEU A 202 5.71 15.95 5.56
C LEU A 202 5.87 17.40 5.08
N ALA A 203 5.01 17.82 4.15
CA ALA A 203 5.01 19.19 3.66
C ALA A 203 4.53 20.15 4.76
N HIS A 204 3.53 19.74 5.56
CA HIS A 204 3.03 20.48 6.70
C HIS A 204 4.11 20.71 7.76
N VAL A 205 4.83 19.67 8.18
CA VAL A 205 5.95 19.77 9.12
C VAL A 205 6.95 20.83 8.67
N LEU A 206 7.37 20.81 7.40
CA LEU A 206 8.34 21.77 6.88
C LEU A 206 7.82 23.21 6.88
N ARG A 207 6.52 23.43 6.68
CA ARG A 207 5.93 24.78 6.80
C ARG A 207 5.97 25.28 8.22
N GLU A 208 5.59 24.43 9.18
CA GLU A 208 5.57 24.79 10.61
C GLU A 208 6.97 25.08 11.18
N ILE A 209 7.99 24.37 10.73
CA ILE A 209 9.37 24.62 11.16
C ILE A 209 10.08 25.74 10.38
N GLY A 210 9.33 26.49 9.53
CA GLY A 210 9.84 27.69 8.86
C GLY A 210 10.46 27.49 7.47
N TRP A 211 10.19 26.33 6.80
CA TRP A 211 10.72 26.02 5.46
C TRP A 211 9.62 25.91 4.38
N PRO A 212 8.82 26.97 4.11
CA PRO A 212 7.69 26.89 3.18
C PRO A 212 8.09 26.60 1.72
N LYS A 213 9.27 27.02 1.28
CA LYS A 213 9.76 26.72 -0.07
C LYS A 213 10.12 25.24 -0.20
N THR A 214 10.76 24.66 0.80
CA THR A 214 11.12 23.24 0.83
C THR A 214 9.88 22.35 0.97
N SER A 215 8.85 22.78 1.70
CA SER A 215 7.55 22.14 1.77
C SER A 215 6.96 21.90 0.37
N ARG A 216 6.99 22.91 -0.51
CA ARG A 216 6.54 22.78 -1.91
C ARG A 216 7.35 21.77 -2.70
N LEU A 217 8.68 21.71 -2.48
CA LEU A 217 9.53 20.70 -3.12
C LEU A 217 9.17 19.29 -2.70
N ILE A 218 8.86 19.05 -1.42
CA ILE A 218 8.39 17.74 -0.93
C ILE A 218 7.05 17.40 -1.57
N GLY A 219 6.10 18.34 -1.64
CA GLY A 219 4.82 18.14 -2.32
C GLY A 219 5.00 17.77 -3.80
N LEU A 220 5.89 18.47 -4.50
CA LEU A 220 6.22 18.17 -5.91
C LEU A 220 6.90 16.80 -6.07
N ALA A 221 7.81 16.44 -5.16
CA ALA A 221 8.46 15.13 -5.17
C ALA A 221 7.42 14.01 -4.97
N ALA A 222 6.47 14.17 -4.05
CA ALA A 222 5.37 13.23 -3.84
C ALA A 222 4.46 13.15 -5.09
N PHE A 223 4.09 14.29 -5.67
CA PHE A 223 3.31 14.37 -6.89
C PHE A 223 3.91 13.57 -8.05
N LEU A 224 5.23 13.70 -8.28
CA LEU A 224 5.94 13.00 -9.34
C LEU A 224 6.19 11.53 -9.01
N ALA A 225 6.35 11.21 -7.74
CA ALA A 225 6.82 9.90 -7.30
C ALA A 225 5.70 8.87 -7.10
N LEU A 226 4.53 9.28 -6.57
CA LEU A 226 3.45 8.35 -6.24
C LEU A 226 2.82 7.65 -7.46
N PRO A 227 2.69 8.27 -8.65
CA PRO A 227 2.15 7.58 -9.83
C PRO A 227 2.94 6.33 -10.22
N SER A 228 4.27 6.33 -10.06
CA SER A 228 5.08 5.13 -10.33
C SER A 228 4.78 3.98 -9.36
N VAL A 229 4.42 4.29 -8.11
CA VAL A 229 4.01 3.27 -7.13
C VAL A 229 2.67 2.66 -7.52
N ILE A 230 1.68 3.50 -7.91
CA ILE A 230 0.37 3.04 -8.39
C ILE A 230 0.57 2.10 -9.59
N LEU A 231 1.41 2.49 -10.55
CA LEU A 231 1.69 1.70 -11.75
C LEU A 231 2.31 0.35 -11.40
N MET A 232 3.33 0.32 -10.54
CA MET A 232 3.98 -0.93 -10.11
C MET A 232 3.03 -1.86 -9.37
N MET A 233 2.18 -1.33 -8.48
CA MET A 233 1.20 -2.13 -7.77
C MET A 233 0.14 -2.72 -8.71
N MET A 234 -0.35 -1.94 -9.67
CA MET A 234 -1.31 -2.41 -10.67
C MET A 234 -0.68 -3.42 -11.63
N PHE A 235 0.57 -3.19 -12.04
CA PHE A 235 1.31 -4.11 -12.88
C PHE A 235 1.51 -5.48 -12.21
N GLY A 236 1.99 -5.50 -10.96
CA GLY A 236 2.14 -6.74 -10.20
C GLY A 236 0.84 -7.51 -10.09
N GLN A 237 -0.26 -6.81 -9.80
CA GLN A 237 -1.58 -7.41 -9.69
C GLN A 237 -2.10 -8.00 -11.00
N THR A 238 -1.94 -7.31 -12.12
CA THR A 238 -2.39 -7.83 -13.42
C THR A 238 -1.67 -9.13 -13.77
N ARG A 239 -0.40 -9.28 -13.41
CA ARG A 239 0.36 -10.52 -13.59
C ARG A 239 -0.19 -11.67 -12.72
N VAL A 240 -0.55 -11.40 -11.48
CA VAL A 240 -1.14 -12.42 -10.59
C VAL A 240 -2.48 -12.92 -11.16
N PHE A 241 -3.37 -12.01 -11.54
CA PHE A 241 -4.64 -12.42 -12.15
C PHE A 241 -4.47 -13.15 -13.47
N PHE A 242 -3.53 -12.71 -14.30
CA PHE A 242 -3.20 -13.39 -15.56
C PHE A 242 -2.70 -14.82 -15.29
N SER A 243 -1.81 -15.02 -14.32
CA SER A 243 -1.32 -16.34 -13.93
C SER A 243 -2.47 -17.24 -13.42
N MET A 244 -3.33 -16.71 -12.53
CA MET A 244 -4.50 -17.45 -12.03
C MET A 244 -5.48 -17.84 -13.15
N ALA A 245 -5.67 -16.97 -14.15
CA ALA A 245 -6.53 -17.26 -15.29
C ALA A 245 -5.87 -18.30 -16.22
N ARG A 246 -4.55 -18.25 -16.42
CA ARG A 246 -3.78 -19.27 -17.14
C ARG A 246 -3.91 -20.64 -16.49
N ASP A 247 -3.89 -20.68 -15.16
CA ASP A 247 -4.07 -21.91 -14.39
C ASP A 247 -5.57 -22.34 -14.28
N ARG A 248 -6.47 -21.66 -15.05
CA ARG A 248 -7.90 -21.90 -15.12
C ARG A 248 -8.68 -21.77 -13.79
N LEU A 249 -8.09 -21.07 -12.84
CA LEU A 249 -8.77 -20.68 -11.59
C LEU A 249 -9.75 -19.53 -11.81
N LEU A 250 -9.52 -18.72 -12.85
CA LEU A 250 -10.36 -17.61 -13.28
C LEU A 250 -10.79 -17.80 -14.76
N PRO A 251 -11.82 -17.07 -15.23
CA PRO A 251 -12.29 -17.17 -16.60
C PRO A 251 -11.21 -16.85 -17.64
N ASP A 252 -11.17 -17.62 -18.73
CA ASP A 252 -10.19 -17.50 -19.83
C ASP A 252 -10.20 -16.12 -20.51
N VAL A 253 -11.29 -15.36 -20.39
CA VAL A 253 -11.39 -13.98 -20.90
C VAL A 253 -10.30 -13.09 -20.33
N LEU A 254 -9.84 -13.36 -19.10
CA LEU A 254 -8.79 -12.61 -18.41
C LEU A 254 -7.38 -12.90 -18.97
N THR A 255 -7.20 -13.96 -19.77
CA THR A 255 -5.93 -14.25 -20.45
C THR A 255 -5.79 -13.53 -21.78
N LYS A 256 -6.83 -12.81 -22.25
CA LYS A 256 -6.80 -12.12 -23.54
C LYS A 256 -5.75 -11.02 -23.56
N ILE A 257 -4.80 -11.16 -24.49
CA ILE A 257 -3.77 -10.17 -24.77
C ILE A 257 -4.24 -9.26 -25.93
N HIS A 258 -4.02 -7.96 -25.78
CA HIS A 258 -4.40 -7.01 -26.82
C HIS A 258 -3.50 -7.20 -28.07
N PRO A 259 -4.05 -7.32 -29.31
CA PRO A 259 -3.26 -7.62 -30.51
C PRO A 259 -2.17 -6.59 -30.82
N ARG A 260 -2.43 -5.31 -30.55
CA ARG A 260 -1.50 -4.20 -30.85
C ARG A 260 -0.55 -3.88 -29.70
N PHE A 261 -1.03 -3.91 -28.45
CA PHE A 261 -0.26 -3.45 -27.30
C PHE A 261 0.41 -4.59 -26.52
N HIS A 262 0.07 -5.84 -26.81
CA HIS A 262 0.58 -7.05 -26.16
C HIS A 262 0.43 -7.04 -24.63
N THR A 263 -0.63 -6.40 -24.14
CA THR A 263 -0.96 -6.27 -22.72
C THR A 263 -2.24 -7.04 -22.36
N PRO A 264 -2.40 -7.55 -21.13
CA PRO A 264 -3.63 -8.17 -20.66
C PRO A 264 -4.70 -7.10 -20.36
N HIS A 265 -5.20 -6.44 -21.41
CA HIS A 265 -6.05 -5.25 -21.34
C HIS A 265 -7.34 -5.46 -20.55
N VAL A 266 -7.96 -6.66 -20.63
CA VAL A 266 -9.21 -6.95 -19.91
C VAL A 266 -8.99 -6.90 -18.41
N VAL A 267 -7.95 -7.59 -17.91
CA VAL A 267 -7.59 -7.57 -16.49
C VAL A 267 -7.24 -6.15 -16.05
N THR A 268 -6.44 -5.44 -16.87
CA THR A 268 -6.02 -4.07 -16.56
C THR A 268 -7.20 -3.12 -16.41
N LEU A 269 -8.18 -3.19 -17.33
CA LEU A 269 -9.38 -2.34 -17.26
C LEU A 269 -10.27 -2.68 -16.07
N ILE A 270 -10.51 -3.97 -15.80
CA ILE A 270 -11.30 -4.38 -14.64
C ILE A 270 -10.64 -3.92 -13.34
N THR A 271 -9.34 -4.20 -13.17
CA THR A 271 -8.61 -3.81 -11.95
C THR A 271 -8.53 -2.30 -11.82
N GLY A 272 -8.29 -1.58 -12.91
CA GLY A 272 -8.28 -0.12 -12.94
C GLY A 272 -9.62 0.50 -12.56
N THR A 273 -10.73 -0.05 -13.04
CA THR A 273 -12.07 0.40 -12.64
C THR A 273 -12.32 0.19 -11.15
N VAL A 274 -11.91 -0.95 -10.60
CA VAL A 274 -12.02 -1.20 -9.15
C VAL A 274 -11.15 -0.22 -8.36
N VAL A 275 -9.91 0.05 -8.82
CA VAL A 275 -9.02 1.04 -8.21
C VAL A 275 -9.66 2.44 -8.21
N MET A 276 -10.20 2.88 -9.35
CA MET A 276 -10.88 4.17 -9.48
C MET A 276 -12.08 4.28 -8.54
N CYS A 277 -12.96 3.26 -8.50
CA CYS A 277 -14.12 3.26 -7.63
C CYS A 277 -13.73 3.28 -6.15
N ALA A 278 -12.76 2.48 -5.75
CA ALA A 278 -12.31 2.46 -4.36
C ALA A 278 -11.65 3.79 -3.96
N ALA A 279 -10.80 4.37 -4.80
CA ALA A 279 -10.16 5.66 -4.56
C ALA A 279 -11.15 6.82 -4.55
N ALA A 280 -12.27 6.71 -5.29
CA ALA A 280 -13.31 7.74 -5.34
C ALA A 280 -14.04 7.93 -4.01
N PHE A 281 -14.28 6.85 -3.27
CA PHE A 281 -15.21 6.87 -2.14
C PHE A 281 -14.55 6.68 -0.77
N PHE A 282 -13.48 5.89 -0.68
CA PHE A 282 -12.89 5.51 0.60
C PHE A 282 -11.66 6.35 0.98
N PRO A 283 -11.48 6.66 2.29
CA PRO A 283 -10.28 7.32 2.78
C PRO A 283 -9.06 6.39 2.74
N VAL A 284 -7.85 6.98 2.73
CA VAL A 284 -6.59 6.25 2.65
C VAL A 284 -6.41 5.23 3.77
N GLY A 285 -6.84 5.56 5.01
CA GLY A 285 -6.72 4.66 6.16
C GLY A 285 -7.49 3.35 5.97
N ASN A 286 -8.77 3.44 5.60
CA ASN A 286 -9.62 2.25 5.36
C ASN A 286 -9.08 1.38 4.22
N LEU A 287 -8.57 2.00 3.15
CA LEU A 287 -7.96 1.28 2.04
C LEU A 287 -6.64 0.60 2.44
N ALA A 288 -5.82 1.28 3.23
CA ALA A 288 -4.55 0.74 3.74
C ALA A 288 -4.80 -0.47 4.66
N ASP A 289 -5.69 -0.33 5.65
CA ASP A 289 -6.05 -1.41 6.56
C ASP A 289 -6.65 -2.62 5.83
N THR A 290 -7.53 -2.38 4.85
CA THR A 290 -8.12 -3.45 4.03
C THR A 290 -7.05 -4.17 3.22
N SER A 291 -6.08 -3.45 2.66
CA SER A 291 -4.93 -4.04 1.96
C SER A 291 -4.08 -4.89 2.90
N ASN A 292 -3.84 -4.40 4.13
CA ASN A 292 -3.08 -5.12 5.14
C ASN A 292 -3.72 -6.46 5.51
N GLY A 293 -5.05 -6.50 5.63
CA GLY A 293 -5.78 -7.73 5.92
C GLY A 293 -5.47 -8.85 4.92
N GLY A 294 -5.50 -8.55 3.63
CA GLY A 294 -5.15 -9.50 2.57
C GLY A 294 -3.68 -9.92 2.59
N THR A 295 -2.78 -8.94 2.75
CA THR A 295 -1.33 -9.18 2.75
C THR A 295 -0.87 -10.01 3.96
N LEU A 296 -1.38 -9.70 5.16
CA LEU A 296 -1.08 -10.47 6.38
C LEU A 296 -1.57 -11.92 6.29
N ALA A 297 -2.76 -12.14 5.71
CA ALA A 297 -3.28 -13.50 5.47
C ALA A 297 -2.42 -14.27 4.46
N ALA A 298 -1.95 -13.61 3.40
CA ALA A 298 -1.04 -14.21 2.43
C ALA A 298 0.30 -14.58 3.08
N PHE A 299 0.90 -13.69 3.87
CA PHE A 299 2.17 -13.97 4.57
C PHE A 299 2.04 -15.06 5.62
N PHE A 300 0.93 -15.09 6.34
CA PHE A 300 0.60 -16.20 7.25
C PHE A 300 0.59 -17.53 6.49
N SER A 301 -0.10 -17.58 5.33
CA SER A 301 -0.18 -18.79 4.52
C SER A 301 1.17 -19.22 3.95
N VAL A 302 2.00 -18.26 3.49
CA VAL A 302 3.35 -18.52 2.99
C VAL A 302 4.25 -19.04 4.12
N ALA A 303 4.24 -18.42 5.30
CA ALA A 303 5.05 -18.85 6.44
C ALA A 303 4.69 -20.29 6.86
N MET A 304 3.39 -20.60 6.91
CA MET A 304 2.90 -21.95 7.20
C MET A 304 3.34 -22.93 6.11
N GLY A 305 3.18 -22.58 4.85
CA GLY A 305 3.60 -23.39 3.70
C GLY A 305 5.09 -23.74 3.72
N VAL A 306 5.95 -22.74 4.01
CA VAL A 306 7.39 -22.96 4.14
C VAL A 306 7.74 -23.94 5.26
N MET A 307 7.09 -23.84 6.42
CA MET A 307 7.29 -24.76 7.55
C MET A 307 6.85 -26.19 7.21
N ILE A 308 5.69 -26.34 6.54
CA ILE A 308 5.19 -27.65 6.08
C ILE A 308 6.16 -28.26 5.07
N LEU A 309 6.59 -27.50 4.06
CA LEU A 309 7.53 -27.97 3.04
C LEU A 309 8.92 -28.36 3.62
N ARG A 310 9.33 -27.73 4.72
CA ARG A 310 10.54 -28.12 5.45
C ARG A 310 10.45 -29.49 6.09
N ARG A 311 9.26 -29.90 6.50
CA ARG A 311 9.00 -31.23 7.08
C ARG A 311 8.78 -32.30 6.00
N THR A 312 7.97 -31.98 4.99
CA THR A 312 7.50 -32.96 3.99
C THR A 312 8.50 -33.20 2.85
N GLN A 313 9.24 -32.16 2.46
CA GLN A 313 10.19 -32.23 1.33
C GLN A 313 11.62 -31.90 1.79
N ARG A 314 12.20 -32.70 2.65
CA ARG A 314 13.54 -32.46 3.25
C ARG A 314 14.66 -32.43 2.22
N ASP A 315 14.60 -33.24 1.21
CA ASP A 315 15.68 -33.49 0.23
C ASP A 315 15.69 -32.50 -0.94
N ARG A 316 14.67 -31.63 -1.02
CA ARG A 316 14.57 -30.61 -2.07
C ARG A 316 15.75 -29.63 -1.95
N LYS A 317 16.49 -29.44 -3.04
CA LYS A 317 17.57 -28.43 -3.12
C LYS A 317 17.00 -27.04 -2.87
N ARG A 318 17.57 -26.33 -1.89
CA ARG A 318 17.18 -24.96 -1.52
C ARG A 318 18.40 -24.07 -1.52
N PRO A 319 18.56 -23.22 -2.54
CA PRO A 319 19.70 -22.31 -2.64
C PRO A 319 19.75 -21.30 -1.49
N PHE A 320 18.57 -20.75 -1.11
CA PHE A 320 18.41 -19.94 0.08
C PHE A 320 17.68 -20.73 1.17
N ARG A 321 18.24 -20.72 2.37
CA ARG A 321 17.66 -21.36 3.54
C ARG A 321 17.42 -20.31 4.61
N THR A 322 16.16 -20.08 4.98
CA THR A 322 15.82 -19.23 6.13
C THR A 322 16.55 -19.73 7.37
N PRO A 323 17.38 -18.89 8.03
CA PRO A 323 18.03 -19.27 9.28
C PRO A 323 16.97 -19.48 10.36
N ALA A 324 17.25 -20.39 11.30
CA ALA A 324 16.38 -20.67 12.46
C ALA A 324 14.88 -20.74 12.14
N ILE A 325 14.48 -21.44 11.07
CA ILE A 325 13.09 -21.48 10.57
C ILE A 325 12.07 -21.86 11.66
N TRP A 326 12.47 -22.68 12.61
CA TRP A 326 11.62 -23.12 13.73
C TRP A 326 11.40 -22.05 14.80
N LEU A 327 12.14 -20.94 14.75
CA LEU A 327 11.91 -19.74 15.55
C LEU A 327 11.23 -18.66 14.69
N VAL A 328 11.80 -18.39 13.52
CA VAL A 328 11.30 -17.32 12.61
C VAL A 328 9.91 -17.64 12.08
N GLY A 329 9.64 -18.90 11.73
CA GLY A 329 8.34 -19.33 11.20
C GLY A 329 7.18 -19.10 12.17
N PRO A 330 7.23 -19.68 13.40
CA PRO A 330 6.20 -19.42 14.38
C PRO A 330 6.06 -17.93 14.77
N LEU A 331 7.17 -17.20 14.87
CA LEU A 331 7.15 -15.77 15.17
C LEU A 331 6.43 -14.99 14.06
N ALA A 332 6.69 -15.33 12.78
CA ALA A 332 5.99 -14.74 11.64
C ALA A 332 4.49 -15.07 11.67
N LEU A 333 4.10 -16.31 11.96
CA LEU A 333 2.69 -16.70 12.08
C LEU A 333 1.97 -15.94 13.18
N VAL A 334 2.56 -15.88 14.37
CA VAL A 334 2.00 -15.15 15.52
C VAL A 334 1.94 -13.65 15.24
N GLY A 335 2.99 -13.07 14.64
CA GLY A 335 3.04 -11.66 14.28
C GLY A 335 1.96 -11.29 13.24
N CYS A 336 1.83 -12.06 12.16
CA CYS A 336 0.78 -11.83 11.16
C CYS A 336 -0.62 -11.94 11.76
N LEU A 337 -0.86 -12.95 12.61
CA LEU A 337 -2.15 -13.12 13.28
C LEU A 337 -2.44 -11.99 14.27
N ALA A 338 -1.47 -11.60 15.09
CA ALA A 338 -1.62 -10.52 16.05
C ALA A 338 -1.93 -9.18 15.35
N LEU A 339 -1.16 -8.83 14.30
CA LEU A 339 -1.43 -7.62 13.52
C LEU A 339 -2.80 -7.69 12.84
N PHE A 340 -3.20 -8.83 12.29
CA PHE A 340 -4.51 -9.01 11.68
C PHE A 340 -5.66 -8.79 12.69
N LEU A 341 -5.53 -9.30 13.90
CA LEU A 341 -6.52 -9.12 14.95
C LEU A 341 -6.65 -7.66 15.41
N LEU A 342 -5.57 -6.88 15.31
CA LEU A 342 -5.52 -5.47 15.69
C LEU A 342 -5.97 -4.51 14.56
N LEU A 343 -6.19 -5.00 13.33
CA LEU A 343 -6.76 -4.20 12.24
C LEU A 343 -8.17 -3.69 12.59
N SER A 344 -8.60 -2.63 11.90
CA SER A 344 -9.94 -2.09 12.02
C SER A 344 -11.03 -3.15 11.74
N PHE A 345 -12.18 -3.00 12.39
CA PHE A 345 -13.31 -3.92 12.18
C PHE A 345 -13.77 -3.93 10.73
N PHE A 346 -13.77 -2.77 10.07
CA PHE A 346 -14.10 -2.62 8.66
C PHE A 346 -13.19 -3.49 7.76
N ALA A 347 -11.87 -3.41 7.95
CA ALA A 347 -10.90 -4.19 7.18
C ALA A 347 -11.12 -5.71 7.34
N LYS A 348 -11.40 -6.17 8.57
CA LYS A 348 -11.71 -7.58 8.85
C LYS A 348 -12.99 -8.02 8.15
N MET A 349 -14.06 -7.23 8.20
CA MET A 349 -15.31 -7.55 7.51
C MET A 349 -15.12 -7.66 5.99
N VAL A 350 -14.41 -6.69 5.39
CA VAL A 350 -14.12 -6.72 3.95
C VAL A 350 -13.27 -7.95 3.60
N PHE A 351 -12.27 -8.26 4.41
CA PHE A 351 -11.43 -9.46 4.20
C PHE A 351 -12.24 -10.75 4.22
N PHE A 352 -13.04 -10.99 5.27
CA PHE A 352 -13.83 -12.22 5.36
C PHE A 352 -14.91 -12.29 4.29
N GLY A 353 -15.56 -11.18 3.97
CA GLY A 353 -16.53 -11.10 2.87
C GLY A 353 -15.90 -11.47 1.52
N TRP A 354 -14.72 -10.90 1.23
CA TRP A 354 -13.98 -11.18 0.01
C TRP A 354 -13.46 -12.63 -0.04
N ALA A 355 -12.95 -13.14 1.08
CA ALA A 355 -12.49 -14.53 1.20
C ALA A 355 -13.66 -15.53 0.99
N ALA A 356 -14.82 -15.27 1.59
CA ALA A 356 -16.02 -16.09 1.38
C ALA A 356 -16.44 -16.08 -0.09
N LEU A 357 -16.49 -14.91 -0.73
CA LEU A 357 -16.80 -14.78 -2.16
C LEU A 357 -15.79 -15.55 -3.03
N GLY A 358 -14.51 -15.45 -2.71
CA GLY A 358 -13.45 -16.19 -3.40
C GLY A 358 -13.57 -17.70 -3.25
N LEU A 359 -13.91 -18.19 -2.04
CA LEU A 359 -14.13 -19.61 -1.78
C LEU A 359 -15.36 -20.14 -2.53
N VAL A 360 -16.46 -19.39 -2.55
CA VAL A 360 -17.67 -19.76 -3.33
C VAL A 360 -17.32 -19.82 -4.81
N PHE A 361 -16.61 -18.81 -5.33
CA PHE A 361 -16.18 -18.81 -6.72
C PHE A 361 -15.27 -20.00 -7.05
N TYR A 362 -14.30 -20.29 -6.19
CA TYR A 362 -13.44 -21.46 -6.34
C TYR A 362 -14.25 -22.79 -6.33
N ALA A 363 -15.19 -22.95 -5.40
CA ALA A 363 -16.01 -24.16 -5.30
C ALA A 363 -16.88 -24.37 -6.53
N VAL A 364 -17.49 -23.29 -7.06
CA VAL A 364 -18.42 -23.36 -8.21
C VAL A 364 -17.66 -23.46 -9.54
N TYR A 365 -16.59 -22.69 -9.72
CA TYR A 365 -15.88 -22.55 -10.98
C TYR A 365 -14.50 -23.21 -10.99
N GLY A 366 -13.60 -22.80 -10.06
CA GLY A 366 -12.18 -23.14 -10.10
C GLY A 366 -11.91 -24.63 -9.85
N ARG A 367 -12.61 -25.25 -8.89
CA ARG A 367 -12.39 -26.66 -8.50
C ARG A 367 -12.52 -27.63 -9.67
N LYS A 368 -13.47 -27.41 -10.59
CA LYS A 368 -13.73 -28.31 -11.71
C LYS A 368 -12.85 -28.06 -12.94
N ARG A 369 -12.23 -26.88 -13.04
CA ARG A 369 -11.48 -26.46 -14.23
C ARG A 369 -9.99 -26.29 -14.02
N SER A 370 -9.54 -26.34 -12.77
CA SER A 370 -8.11 -26.21 -12.43
C SER A 370 -7.27 -27.27 -13.13
N THR A 371 -6.10 -26.87 -13.63
CA THR A 371 -5.10 -27.78 -14.22
C THR A 371 -4.58 -28.83 -13.22
N LEU A 372 -4.80 -28.61 -11.92
CA LEU A 372 -4.44 -29.55 -10.85
C LEU A 372 -5.55 -30.59 -10.57
N HIS A 373 -6.68 -30.53 -11.27
CA HIS A 373 -7.74 -31.52 -11.08
C HIS A 373 -7.31 -32.89 -11.66
N PRO A 374 -7.50 -34.02 -10.94
CA PRO A 374 -7.06 -35.36 -11.40
C PRO A 374 -7.65 -35.79 -12.74
N GLU A 375 -8.83 -35.29 -13.10
CA GLU A 375 -9.53 -35.59 -14.36
C GLU A 375 -9.26 -34.55 -15.45
N TYR A 376 -8.30 -33.64 -15.26
CA TYR A 376 -7.97 -32.64 -16.26
C TYR A 376 -7.29 -33.30 -17.45
N VAL A 377 -7.98 -33.33 -18.58
CA VAL A 377 -7.42 -33.71 -19.89
C VAL A 377 -7.06 -32.42 -20.63
N GLU A 378 -5.78 -32.28 -20.98
CA GLU A 378 -5.31 -31.13 -21.75
C GLU A 378 -6.01 -31.11 -23.12
N PRO A 379 -6.67 -30.00 -23.52
CA PRO A 379 -7.29 -29.92 -24.84
C PRO A 379 -6.25 -30.02 -25.94
N LEU A 380 -6.48 -30.87 -26.93
CA LEU A 380 -5.58 -31.14 -28.05
C LEU A 380 -5.24 -29.92 -28.95
N ASP A 381 -5.93 -28.79 -28.74
CA ASP A 381 -5.81 -27.56 -29.57
C ASP A 381 -4.91 -26.48 -28.97
N SER A 382 -4.05 -26.77 -28.00
CA SER A 382 -3.16 -25.79 -27.37
C SER A 382 -1.74 -25.77 -27.95
N LYS A 383 -1.60 -25.87 -29.28
CA LYS A 383 -0.34 -25.63 -29.98
C LYS A 383 -0.35 -24.31 -30.74
#